data_8c17264d30ffd3f787fbccc7353e757d
#
_entry.id   8c17264d30ffd3f787fbccc7353e757d
#
_cell.length_a   1.000
_cell.length_b   1.000
_cell.length_c   1.000
_cell.angle_alpha   90.00
_cell.angle_beta   90.00
_cell.angle_gamma   90.00
#
_symmetry.space_group_name_H-M   'P 1'
#
loop_
_entity.id
_entity.type
_entity.pdbx_description
1 polymer ?
#
loop_
_entity_poly.entity_id
_entity_poly.type
_entity_poly.pdbx_seq_one_letter_code
_entity_poly.pdbx_strand_id
1 'polypeptide(L)'
;TCALPIYLIGISYYDINERETSKSRMKSKYAIEFYRDFKRNKLNFSKCWVESTRKVKDKLQVLKYIKSIKTDVVRIGADGQLRTIPMTNTISTPKIGLGIGLYHDHPEFSIPRSCLNLAQDKEAKQHTSFRNACRCTKIWIYERTEQGTWKLEDRQEFFKKIQAEKSKKKRRKK
;
A
#
# COMPACT_ATOMS: atom_id res chain seq x y z
N THR A 1 -4.82 13.48 5.16
CA THR A 1 -5.94 12.74 5.81
C THR A 1 -6.08 11.39 5.14
N CYS A 2 -5.70 10.32 5.86
CA CYS A 2 -5.68 8.96 5.35
C CYS A 2 -7.09 8.35 5.25
N ALA A 3 -7.82 8.68 4.21
CA ALA A 3 -9.04 7.96 3.81
C ALA A 3 -8.76 6.65 3.04
N LEU A 4 -7.49 6.33 2.84
CA LEU A 4 -6.97 5.26 2.00
C LEU A 4 -7.15 3.82 2.50
N PRO A 5 -7.16 3.50 3.82
CA PRO A 5 -7.07 2.10 4.24
C PRO A 5 -8.21 1.22 3.74
N ILE A 6 -9.43 1.72 3.68
CA ILE A 6 -10.58 0.89 3.29
C ILE A 6 -10.58 0.52 1.81
N TYR A 7 -10.18 1.44 0.93
CA TYR A 7 -10.07 1.14 -0.50
C TYR A 7 -8.91 0.19 -0.79
N LEU A 8 -7.79 0.32 -0.06
CA LEU A 8 -6.68 -0.60 -0.18
C LEU A 8 -7.08 -2.04 0.07
N ILE A 9 -7.99 -2.26 1.01
CA ILE A 9 -8.49 -3.59 1.36
C ILE A 9 -9.75 -3.99 0.59
N GLY A 10 -10.32 -3.09 -0.24
CA GLY A 10 -11.49 -3.38 -1.07
C GLY A 10 -12.82 -3.34 -0.33
N ILE A 11 -12.90 -2.52 0.72
CA ILE A 11 -14.14 -2.19 1.43
C ILE A 11 -14.63 -0.84 0.92
N SER A 12 -15.91 -0.71 0.69
CA SER A 12 -16.61 0.55 0.41
C SER A 12 -17.50 0.91 1.58
N TYR A 13 -17.63 2.19 1.87
CA TYR A 13 -18.43 2.70 2.99
C TYR A 13 -19.42 3.74 2.48
N TYR A 14 -20.68 3.38 2.34
CA TYR A 14 -21.74 4.28 1.84
C TYR A 14 -23.14 3.76 2.21
N ASP A 15 -24.13 4.67 2.23
CA ASP A 15 -25.52 4.29 2.31
C ASP A 15 -25.99 3.68 0.99
N ILE A 16 -26.77 2.60 1.06
CA ILE A 16 -27.27 1.89 -0.12
C ILE A 16 -28.16 2.78 -0.97
N ASN A 17 -28.88 3.69 -0.34
CA ASN A 17 -29.79 4.63 -1.02
C ASN A 17 -29.03 5.72 -1.79
N GLU A 18 -27.74 5.95 -1.49
CA GLU A 18 -26.87 6.89 -2.19
C GLU A 18 -26.13 6.26 -3.38
N ARG A 19 -26.34 4.97 -3.65
CA ARG A 19 -25.59 4.19 -4.65
C ARG A 19 -25.77 4.69 -6.09
N GLU A 20 -26.88 5.35 -6.41
CA GLU A 20 -27.26 5.66 -7.79
C GLU A 20 -26.67 6.96 -8.34
N THR A 21 -26.10 7.83 -7.52
CA THR A 21 -25.60 9.12 -7.96
C THR A 21 -24.06 9.16 -8.09
N SER A 22 -23.58 9.12 -9.32
CA SER A 22 -22.20 9.37 -9.82
C SER A 22 -21.01 8.70 -9.11
N LYS A 23 -20.51 7.63 -9.74
CA LYS A 23 -19.49 6.68 -9.24
C LYS A 23 -18.09 7.22 -8.87
N SER A 24 -17.67 8.40 -9.29
CA SER A 24 -16.27 8.82 -9.10
C SER A 24 -16.02 9.85 -7.99
N ARG A 25 -16.89 10.82 -7.83
CA ARG A 25 -16.76 11.84 -6.77
C ARG A 25 -17.11 11.34 -5.37
N MET A 26 -17.93 10.31 -5.29
CA MET A 26 -18.41 9.76 -4.01
C MET A 26 -17.38 8.95 -3.24
N LYS A 27 -16.44 8.30 -3.93
CA LYS A 27 -15.47 7.40 -3.25
C LYS A 27 -14.58 8.10 -2.22
N SER A 28 -14.14 9.32 -2.49
CA SER A 28 -13.32 10.08 -1.54
C SER A 28 -14.11 10.57 -0.32
N LYS A 29 -15.36 11.03 -0.54
CA LYS A 29 -16.27 11.47 0.53
C LYS A 29 -16.49 10.33 1.54
N TYR A 30 -16.84 9.15 1.07
CA TYR A 30 -17.12 8.00 1.92
C TYR A 30 -15.89 7.48 2.68
N ALA A 31 -14.70 7.58 2.10
CA ALA A 31 -13.50 7.21 2.81
C ALA A 31 -13.20 8.16 3.98
N ILE A 32 -13.47 9.45 3.81
CA ILE A 32 -13.34 10.44 4.88
C ILE A 32 -14.39 10.18 5.97
N GLU A 33 -15.61 9.86 5.61
CA GLU A 33 -16.68 9.50 6.55
C GLU A 33 -16.32 8.26 7.35
N PHE A 34 -15.87 7.18 6.67
CA PHE A 34 -15.40 5.99 7.36
C PHE A 34 -14.33 6.31 8.40
N TYR A 35 -13.30 7.08 8.00
CA TYR A 35 -12.22 7.43 8.91
C TYR A 35 -12.70 8.27 10.11
N ARG A 36 -13.61 9.20 9.86
CA ARG A 36 -14.22 10.03 10.90
C ARG A 36 -15.02 9.20 11.89
N ASP A 37 -15.84 8.29 11.37
CA ASP A 37 -16.67 7.40 12.18
C ASP A 37 -15.81 6.39 12.94
N PHE A 38 -14.76 5.86 12.31
CA PHE A 38 -13.77 5.02 12.95
C PHE A 38 -13.09 5.73 14.13
N LYS A 39 -12.59 6.95 13.93
CA LYS A 39 -11.96 7.73 15.01
C LYS A 39 -12.89 8.05 16.17
N ARG A 40 -14.18 8.20 15.89
CA ARG A 40 -15.21 8.47 16.88
C ARG A 40 -15.78 7.21 17.53
N ASN A 41 -15.28 6.04 17.15
CA ASN A 41 -15.84 4.74 17.54
C ASN A 41 -17.33 4.59 17.22
N LYS A 42 -17.77 5.14 16.08
CA LYS A 42 -19.15 5.18 15.59
C LYS A 42 -19.31 4.52 14.23
N LEU A 43 -18.47 3.53 13.90
CA LEU A 43 -18.59 2.80 12.64
C LEU A 43 -19.96 2.14 12.51
N ASN A 44 -20.63 2.46 11.40
CA ASN A 44 -21.86 1.77 11.03
C ASN A 44 -21.53 0.65 10.02
N PHE A 45 -21.52 -0.58 10.49
CA PHE A 45 -21.21 -1.76 9.67
C PHE A 45 -22.22 -2.02 8.55
N SER A 46 -23.48 -1.53 8.66
CA SER A 46 -24.47 -1.62 7.59
C SER A 46 -24.08 -0.80 6.34
N LYS A 47 -23.20 0.18 6.50
CA LYS A 47 -22.61 0.97 5.39
C LYS A 47 -21.37 0.32 4.78
N CYS A 48 -20.88 -0.80 5.34
CA CYS A 48 -19.69 -1.47 4.85
C CYS A 48 -20.06 -2.47 3.75
N TRP A 49 -19.56 -2.26 2.56
CA TRP A 49 -19.78 -3.11 1.39
C TRP A 49 -18.49 -3.73 0.90
N VAL A 50 -18.58 -4.98 0.49
CA VAL A 50 -17.45 -5.76 0.00
C VAL A 50 -17.77 -6.25 -1.41
N GLU A 51 -17.00 -5.81 -2.41
CA GLU A 51 -17.16 -6.24 -3.79
C GLU A 51 -16.85 -7.74 -3.96
N SER A 52 -15.84 -8.23 -3.23
CA SER A 52 -15.44 -9.63 -3.24
C SER A 52 -14.85 -10.00 -1.88
N THR A 53 -15.57 -10.86 -1.15
CA THR A 53 -15.13 -11.38 0.16
C THR A 53 -13.77 -12.07 0.08
N ARG A 54 -13.50 -12.84 -0.99
CA ARG A 54 -12.21 -13.51 -1.21
C ARG A 54 -11.07 -12.48 -1.34
N LYS A 55 -11.24 -11.48 -2.22
CA LYS A 55 -10.22 -10.43 -2.43
C LYS A 55 -9.93 -9.63 -1.17
N VAL A 56 -10.97 -9.31 -0.39
CA VAL A 56 -10.80 -8.60 0.89
C VAL A 56 -10.08 -9.47 1.90
N LYS A 57 -10.45 -10.75 2.03
CA LYS A 57 -9.79 -11.69 2.93
C LYS A 57 -8.29 -11.82 2.60
N ASP A 58 -7.94 -11.98 1.32
CA ASP A 58 -6.55 -12.08 0.86
C ASP A 58 -5.75 -10.81 1.22
N LYS A 59 -6.36 -9.64 1.05
CA LYS A 59 -5.73 -8.36 1.42
C LYS A 59 -5.57 -8.19 2.92
N LEU A 60 -6.59 -8.54 3.72
CA LEU A 60 -6.52 -8.49 5.18
C LEU A 60 -5.42 -9.41 5.74
N GLN A 61 -5.23 -10.60 5.12
CA GLN A 61 -4.17 -11.52 5.54
C GLN A 61 -2.78 -10.93 5.44
N VAL A 62 -2.53 -10.00 4.52
CA VAL A 62 -1.21 -9.42 4.33
C VAL A 62 -1.01 -8.08 5.04
N LEU A 63 -2.06 -7.42 5.50
CA LEU A 63 -1.92 -6.16 6.24
C LEU A 63 -1.03 -6.29 7.48
N LYS A 64 -1.02 -7.45 8.15
CA LYS A 64 -0.08 -7.71 9.26
C LYS A 64 1.38 -7.57 8.89
N TYR A 65 1.71 -7.68 7.60
CA TYR A 65 3.07 -7.53 7.09
C TYR A 65 3.37 -6.10 6.64
N ILE A 66 2.45 -5.15 6.77
CA ILE A 66 2.65 -3.76 6.32
C ILE A 66 3.88 -3.12 6.97
N LYS A 67 4.17 -3.47 8.22
CA LYS A 67 5.35 -2.97 8.92
C LYS A 67 6.67 -3.42 8.28
N SER A 68 6.67 -4.51 7.50
CA SER A 68 7.87 -4.99 6.82
C SER A 68 8.33 -4.10 5.67
N ILE A 69 7.51 -3.18 5.18
CA ILE A 69 7.93 -2.17 4.19
C ILE A 69 8.92 -1.16 4.76
N LYS A 70 9.07 -1.10 6.07
CA LYS A 70 10.05 -0.26 6.77
C LYS A 70 11.37 -1.00 7.07
N THR A 71 11.60 -2.16 6.48
CA THR A 71 12.77 -3.00 6.78
C THR A 71 13.64 -3.24 5.55
N ASP A 72 14.78 -3.87 5.76
CA ASP A 72 15.77 -4.20 4.72
C ASP A 72 15.29 -5.16 3.62
N VAL A 73 14.14 -5.79 3.79
CA VAL A 73 13.55 -6.67 2.77
C VAL A 73 12.71 -5.92 1.74
N VAL A 74 12.49 -4.61 1.93
CA VAL A 74 11.69 -3.80 1.02
C VAL A 74 12.37 -3.62 -0.33
N ARG A 75 11.54 -3.60 -1.37
CA ARG A 75 11.94 -3.38 -2.76
C ARG A 75 11.07 -2.33 -3.39
N ILE A 76 11.63 -1.58 -4.31
CA ILE A 76 10.91 -0.62 -5.16
C ILE A 76 11.00 -1.10 -6.59
N GLY A 77 9.86 -1.18 -7.24
CA GLY A 77 9.73 -1.49 -8.67
C GLY A 77 9.30 -0.26 -9.46
N ALA A 78 9.53 -0.34 -10.76
CA ALA A 78 9.12 0.68 -11.71
C ALA A 78 7.60 0.76 -11.87
N ASP A 79 7.18 1.71 -12.67
CA ASP A 79 5.81 1.89 -13.12
C ASP A 79 5.26 0.67 -13.87
N GLY A 80 3.97 0.65 -14.05
CA GLY A 80 3.29 -0.40 -14.81
C GLY A 80 1.79 -0.38 -14.56
N GLN A 81 1.12 -1.32 -15.18
CA GLN A 81 -0.30 -1.55 -14.97
C GLN A 81 -0.50 -3.00 -14.58
N LEU A 82 -1.04 -3.24 -13.39
CA LEU A 82 -1.46 -4.56 -12.97
C LEU A 82 -2.98 -4.65 -13.04
N ARG A 83 -3.48 -5.49 -13.94
CA ARG A 83 -4.91 -5.54 -14.28
C ARG A 83 -5.40 -4.16 -14.75
N THR A 84 -6.34 -3.56 -14.03
CA THR A 84 -6.88 -2.22 -14.33
C THR A 84 -6.29 -1.11 -13.48
N ILE A 85 -5.26 -1.41 -12.67
CA ILE A 85 -4.69 -0.45 -11.71
C ILE A 85 -3.40 0.13 -12.29
N PRO A 86 -3.38 1.39 -12.72
CA PRO A 86 -2.16 2.08 -13.10
C PRO A 86 -1.31 2.36 -11.86
N MET A 87 -0.02 2.09 -11.94
CA MET A 87 0.94 2.29 -10.86
C MET A 87 2.12 3.10 -11.39
N THR A 88 2.49 4.17 -10.71
CA THR A 88 3.72 4.90 -11.02
C THR A 88 4.95 4.20 -10.45
N ASN A 89 4.77 3.52 -9.33
CA ASN A 89 5.79 2.72 -8.67
C ASN A 89 5.15 1.57 -7.91
N THR A 90 5.97 0.62 -7.50
CA THR A 90 5.56 -0.43 -6.56
C THR A 90 6.51 -0.48 -5.37
N ILE A 91 5.94 -0.73 -4.19
CA ILE A 91 6.71 -1.06 -2.99
C ILE A 91 6.35 -2.48 -2.61
N SER A 92 7.34 -3.32 -2.38
CA SER A 92 7.07 -4.72 -2.07
C SER A 92 8.04 -5.32 -1.06
N THR A 93 7.58 -6.37 -0.42
CA THR A 93 8.37 -7.34 0.32
C THR A 93 8.02 -8.74 -0.22
N PRO A 94 8.64 -9.82 0.24
CA PRO A 94 8.26 -11.17 -0.23
C PRO A 94 6.79 -11.55 -0.02
N LYS A 95 6.07 -10.87 0.85
CA LYS A 95 4.68 -11.20 1.23
C LYS A 95 3.64 -10.19 0.76
N ILE A 96 3.99 -8.91 0.77
CA ILE A 96 3.05 -7.83 0.45
C ILE A 96 3.59 -6.97 -0.69
N GLY A 97 2.72 -6.58 -1.61
CA GLY A 97 2.97 -5.58 -2.64
C GLY A 97 1.99 -4.42 -2.53
N LEU A 98 2.50 -3.22 -2.68
CA LEU A 98 1.71 -1.99 -2.77
C LEU A 98 1.91 -1.40 -4.16
N GLY A 99 0.83 -1.23 -4.90
CA GLY A 99 0.81 -0.38 -6.07
C GLY A 99 0.68 1.07 -5.64
N ILE A 100 1.60 1.91 -6.08
CA ILE A 100 1.68 3.32 -5.74
C ILE A 100 1.23 4.16 -6.93
N GLY A 101 0.45 5.18 -6.72
CA GLY A 101 0.05 6.13 -7.75
C GLY A 101 0.16 7.56 -7.23
N LEU A 102 0.25 8.51 -8.15
CA LEU A 102 0.29 9.93 -7.81
C LEU A 102 -1.01 10.35 -7.11
N TYR A 103 -0.89 11.22 -6.13
CA TYR A 103 -2.02 11.87 -5.53
C TYR A 103 -2.48 13.02 -6.43
N HIS A 104 -3.74 13.01 -6.85
CA HIS A 104 -4.24 13.91 -7.89
C HIS A 104 -4.05 15.38 -7.56
N ASP A 105 -4.35 15.76 -6.30
CA ASP A 105 -4.30 17.15 -5.86
C ASP A 105 -2.88 17.59 -5.42
N HIS A 106 -1.97 16.64 -5.24
CA HIS A 106 -0.60 16.85 -4.78
C HIS A 106 0.33 15.88 -5.51
N PRO A 107 0.74 16.18 -6.75
CA PRO A 107 1.55 15.27 -7.57
C PRO A 107 2.94 14.99 -6.99
N GLU A 108 3.42 15.81 -6.06
CA GLU A 108 4.62 15.57 -5.29
C GLU A 108 4.50 14.38 -4.30
N PHE A 109 3.28 13.94 -4.00
CA PHE A 109 3.03 12.79 -3.14
C PHE A 109 2.51 11.59 -3.92
N SER A 110 2.99 10.44 -3.53
CA SER A 110 2.50 9.17 -4.01
C SER A 110 1.73 8.44 -2.93
N ILE A 111 0.61 7.85 -3.29
CA ILE A 111 -0.26 7.15 -2.35
C ILE A 111 -0.42 5.67 -2.73
N PRO A 112 -0.56 4.78 -1.76
CA PRO A 112 -0.90 3.39 -2.05
C PRO A 112 -2.29 3.32 -2.69
N ARG A 113 -2.37 2.72 -3.89
CA ARG A 113 -3.61 2.52 -4.64
C ARG A 113 -4.13 1.09 -4.52
N SER A 114 -3.25 0.14 -4.28
CA SER A 114 -3.61 -1.26 -4.14
C SER A 114 -2.70 -1.97 -3.16
N CYS A 115 -3.28 -2.93 -2.44
CA CYS A 115 -2.55 -3.87 -1.60
C CYS A 115 -2.73 -5.28 -2.16
N LEU A 116 -1.64 -6.00 -2.33
CA LEU A 116 -1.59 -7.31 -3.00
C LEU A 116 -0.93 -8.35 -2.10
N ASN A 117 -1.48 -9.55 -2.11
CA ASN A 117 -0.89 -10.71 -1.44
C ASN A 117 0.10 -11.42 -2.37
N LEU A 118 1.37 -11.00 -2.36
CA LEU A 118 2.40 -11.59 -3.22
C LEU A 118 2.73 -13.05 -2.86
N ALA A 119 2.34 -13.54 -1.70
CA ALA A 119 2.52 -14.95 -1.34
C ALA A 119 1.53 -15.86 -2.08
N GLN A 120 0.33 -15.38 -2.39
CA GLN A 120 -0.76 -16.16 -2.98
C GLN A 120 -1.12 -15.71 -4.41
N ASP A 121 -0.99 -14.44 -4.73
CA ASP A 121 -1.28 -13.89 -6.05
C ASP A 121 -0.10 -14.11 -7.00
N LYS A 122 -0.15 -15.22 -7.73
CA LYS A 122 0.91 -15.62 -8.67
C LYS A 122 1.08 -14.62 -9.80
N GLU A 123 -0.02 -14.04 -10.32
CA GLU A 123 0.01 -13.04 -11.37
C GLU A 123 0.72 -11.77 -10.91
N ALA A 124 0.33 -11.23 -9.75
CA ALA A 124 1.00 -10.06 -9.17
C ALA A 124 2.48 -10.32 -8.90
N LYS A 125 2.84 -11.50 -8.36
CA LYS A 125 4.22 -11.86 -8.08
C LYS A 125 5.09 -11.94 -9.34
N GLN A 126 4.53 -12.38 -10.46
CA GLN A 126 5.23 -12.49 -11.75
C GLN A 126 5.28 -11.18 -12.51
N HIS A 127 4.45 -10.20 -12.14
CA HIS A 127 4.43 -8.90 -12.79
C HIS A 127 5.81 -8.23 -12.71
N THR A 128 6.24 -7.63 -13.82
CA THR A 128 7.59 -7.06 -13.99
C THR A 128 7.97 -6.07 -12.91
N SER A 129 7.03 -5.19 -12.50
CA SER A 129 7.24 -4.20 -11.44
C SER A 129 7.58 -4.81 -10.08
N PHE A 130 7.09 -6.01 -9.77
CA PHE A 130 7.45 -6.72 -8.52
C PHE A 130 8.63 -7.66 -8.71
N ARG A 131 8.69 -8.37 -9.84
CA ARG A 131 9.76 -9.33 -10.12
C ARG A 131 11.12 -8.67 -10.26
N ASN A 132 11.17 -7.52 -10.92
CA ASN A 132 12.39 -6.76 -11.19
C ASN A 132 12.64 -5.67 -10.13
N ALA A 133 11.84 -5.62 -9.05
CA ALA A 133 11.97 -4.63 -8.00
C ALA A 133 13.35 -4.68 -7.31
N CYS A 134 13.97 -3.52 -7.18
CA CYS A 134 15.27 -3.34 -6.56
C CYS A 134 15.15 -3.21 -5.04
N ARG A 135 16.09 -3.75 -4.31
CA ARG A 135 16.17 -3.63 -2.85
C ARG A 135 16.50 -2.19 -2.46
N CYS A 136 15.75 -1.63 -1.51
CA CYS A 136 16.06 -0.32 -0.96
C CYS A 136 17.33 -0.38 -0.11
N THR A 137 18.17 0.63 -0.27
CA THR A 137 19.38 0.79 0.55
C THR A 137 19.17 1.75 1.71
N LYS A 138 18.16 2.62 1.60
CA LYS A 138 17.82 3.63 2.62
C LYS A 138 16.30 3.81 2.67
N ILE A 139 15.79 4.03 3.87
CA ILE A 139 14.39 4.41 4.12
C ILE A 139 14.40 5.57 5.11
N TRP A 140 13.70 6.63 4.78
CA TRP A 140 13.44 7.74 5.68
C TRP A 140 11.94 7.77 5.97
N ILE A 141 11.60 7.86 7.25
CA ILE A 141 10.24 7.84 7.74
C ILE A 141 9.96 9.21 8.32
N TYR A 142 8.93 9.86 7.79
CA TYR A 142 8.48 11.16 8.26
C TYR A 142 7.08 11.05 8.83
N GLU A 143 6.85 11.73 9.94
CA GLU A 143 5.54 11.92 10.52
C GLU A 143 5.03 13.32 10.21
N ARG A 144 3.75 13.43 9.87
CA ARG A 144 3.12 14.73 9.69
C ARG A 144 2.67 15.27 11.03
N THR A 145 3.20 16.42 11.42
CA THR A 145 2.83 17.11 12.66
C THR A 145 1.39 17.65 12.59
N GLU A 146 0.81 18.01 13.73
CA GLU A 146 -0.48 18.67 13.79
C GLU A 146 -0.52 20.00 13.02
N GLN A 147 0.61 20.69 12.96
CA GLN A 147 0.80 21.95 12.22
C GLN A 147 0.96 21.73 10.70
N GLY A 148 0.90 20.48 10.23
CA GLY A 148 0.99 20.15 8.80
C GLY A 148 2.41 20.05 8.25
N THR A 149 3.45 20.25 9.05
CA THR A 149 4.86 20.09 8.67
C THR A 149 5.29 18.62 8.76
N TRP A 150 6.39 18.27 8.10
CA TRP A 150 6.96 16.92 8.13
C TRP A 150 8.16 16.88 9.06
N LYS A 151 8.13 15.98 10.06
CA LYS A 151 9.22 15.70 10.97
C LYS A 151 9.83 14.35 10.67
N LEU A 152 11.15 14.25 10.55
CA LEU A 152 11.85 12.99 10.43
C LEU A 152 11.66 12.17 11.71
N GLU A 153 11.01 11.01 11.61
CA GLU A 153 10.77 10.07 12.70
C GLU A 153 11.91 9.05 12.81
N ASP A 154 12.34 8.49 11.67
CA ASP A 154 13.35 7.44 11.65
C ASP A 154 14.13 7.45 10.32
N ARG A 155 15.36 6.97 10.37
CA ARG A 155 16.26 6.81 9.22
C ARG A 155 16.95 5.48 9.29
N GLN A 156 16.73 4.63 8.29
CA GLN A 156 17.31 3.29 8.22
C GLN A 156 18.20 3.15 6.99
N GLU A 157 19.41 2.64 7.18
CA GLU A 157 20.37 2.39 6.11
C GLU A 157 20.77 0.92 6.09
N PHE A 158 20.56 0.25 4.94
CA PHE A 158 20.76 -1.18 4.78
C PHE A 158 21.93 -1.53 3.86
N PHE A 159 22.64 -0.53 3.33
CA PHE A 159 23.67 -0.73 2.32
C PHE A 159 24.72 -1.76 2.77
N LYS A 160 25.31 -1.59 3.96
CA LYS A 160 26.32 -2.51 4.50
C LYS A 160 25.81 -3.95 4.66
N LYS A 161 24.56 -4.11 5.14
CA LYS A 161 23.92 -5.41 5.31
C LYS A 161 23.72 -6.12 3.97
N ILE A 162 23.22 -5.39 2.97
CA ILE A 162 22.98 -5.90 1.61
C ILE A 162 24.30 -6.35 0.95
N GLN A 163 25.38 -5.59 1.12
CA GLN A 163 26.72 -5.92 0.63
C GLN A 163 27.25 -7.21 1.29
N ALA A 164 27.14 -7.33 2.62
CA ALA A 164 27.57 -8.51 3.35
C ALA A 164 26.82 -9.79 2.91
N GLU A 165 25.51 -9.69 2.66
CA GLU A 165 24.72 -10.81 2.14
C GLU A 165 25.13 -11.24 0.72
N LYS A 166 25.43 -10.27 -0.16
CA LYS A 166 25.93 -10.56 -1.51
C LYS A 166 27.28 -11.28 -1.47
N SER A 167 28.17 -10.85 -0.58
CA SER A 167 29.49 -11.49 -0.39
C SER A 167 29.36 -12.92 0.13
N LYS A 168 28.50 -13.18 1.11
CA LYS A 168 28.21 -14.54 1.62
C LYS A 168 27.64 -15.46 0.54
N LYS A 169 26.73 -14.94 -0.31
CA LYS A 169 26.17 -15.73 -1.43
C LYS A 169 27.20 -16.10 -2.49
N LYS A 170 28.16 -15.21 -2.79
CA LYS A 170 29.28 -15.51 -3.72
C LYS A 170 30.17 -16.61 -3.17
N ARG A 171 30.49 -16.61 -1.86
CA ARG A 171 31.32 -17.64 -1.23
C ARG A 171 30.69 -19.04 -1.19
N ARG A 172 29.33 -19.11 -1.17
CA ARG A 172 28.61 -20.40 -1.17
C ARG A 172 28.44 -21.02 -2.57
N LYS A 173 28.76 -20.28 -3.63
CA LYS A 173 28.67 -20.75 -5.02
C LYS A 173 30.01 -21.13 -5.62
N LYS A 174 31.08 -20.93 -4.89
CA LYS A 174 32.41 -21.48 -5.15
C LYS A 174 32.63 -22.76 -4.32
#